data_41fd7d981c1000e9b53d227f8162fc6a
#
_entry.id   41fd7d981c1000e9b53d227f8162fc6a
#
_cell.length_a   1.000
_cell.length_b   1.000
_cell.length_c   1.000
_cell.angle_alpha   90.00
_cell.angle_beta   90.00
_cell.angle_gamma   90.00
#
_symmetry.space_group_name_H-M   'P 1'
#
loop_
_entity.id
_entity.type
_entity.pdbx_description
1 polymer ?
#
loop_
_entity_poly.entity_id
_entity_poly.type
_entity_poly.pdbx_seq_one_letter_code
_entity_poly.pdbx_strand_id
1 'polypeptide(L)'
;MATVIGGALLLAAGVAASAAASFFLADKVVMNTLVDGTPTSFDPRMIWGQEGARPLFGVAWMTIYTSSALCAVYLLFLGLFSEVENEETVFSGLVFVASAFLMTGAWTPVFQLGEPQFLWVFIVSTWILGMCAIFALVGVAMLDSFRRGALFALLVGVPTGVFAGWLAVATTISVLFTISAYNNGLNENRTKEPGWAPAIVAAVMGILSVAFVNPALVLPAVAVVFFLKRNLVHTLALSIGAVFWLASCAIVLLN
;
A
#
# COMPACT_ATOMS: atom_id res chain seq x y z
N MET A 1 9.91 27.05 -2.24
CA MET A 1 10.38 26.84 -0.86
C MET A 1 9.22 26.58 0.12
N ALA A 2 8.35 27.54 0.37
CA ALA A 2 7.24 27.37 1.32
C ALA A 2 6.28 26.22 0.95
N THR A 3 6.07 26.00 -0.32
CA THR A 3 5.20 24.94 -0.89
C THR A 3 5.72 23.53 -0.56
N VAL A 4 6.99 23.24 -0.81
CA VAL A 4 7.58 21.92 -0.53
C VAL A 4 7.61 21.64 0.97
N ILE A 5 7.94 22.64 1.80
CA ILE A 5 7.86 22.54 3.26
C ILE A 5 6.43 22.22 3.71
N GLY A 6 5.44 22.94 3.17
CA GLY A 6 4.03 22.67 3.45
C GLY A 6 3.61 21.24 3.09
N GLY A 7 4.03 20.76 1.92
CA GLY A 7 3.78 19.38 1.48
C GLY A 7 4.45 18.34 2.39
N ALA A 8 5.69 18.57 2.81
CA ALA A 8 6.42 17.69 3.71
C ALA A 8 5.75 17.62 5.10
N LEU A 9 5.27 18.74 5.64
CA LEU A 9 4.53 18.79 6.90
C LEU A 9 3.19 18.05 6.81
N LEU A 10 2.47 18.21 5.69
CA LEU A 10 1.23 17.46 5.44
C LEU A 10 1.50 15.96 5.36
N LEU A 11 2.57 15.55 4.67
CA LEU A 11 2.97 14.15 4.61
C LEU A 11 3.30 13.61 6.00
N ALA A 12 4.10 14.33 6.79
CA ALA A 12 4.44 13.94 8.15
C ALA A 12 3.18 13.78 9.03
N ALA A 13 2.24 14.72 8.94
CA ALA A 13 0.98 14.66 9.67
C ALA A 13 0.13 13.46 9.24
N GLY A 14 0.02 13.19 7.94
CA GLY A 14 -0.70 12.04 7.38
C GLY A 14 -0.10 10.71 7.86
N VAL A 15 1.23 10.58 7.78
CA VAL A 15 1.95 9.39 8.27
C VAL A 15 1.72 9.19 9.76
N ALA A 16 1.86 10.24 10.56
CA ALA A 16 1.66 10.17 12.01
C ALA A 16 0.22 9.80 12.38
N ALA A 17 -0.78 10.39 11.72
CA ALA A 17 -2.19 10.08 11.95
C ALA A 17 -2.51 8.62 11.57
N SER A 18 -2.04 8.14 10.43
CA SER A 18 -2.23 6.76 9.98
C SER A 18 -1.53 5.75 10.92
N ALA A 19 -0.29 6.04 11.33
CA ALA A 19 0.44 5.21 12.27
C ALA A 19 -0.27 5.19 13.64
N ALA A 20 -0.70 6.34 14.16
CA ALA A 20 -1.43 6.42 15.41
C ALA A 20 -2.74 5.61 15.36
N ALA A 21 -3.52 5.73 14.28
CA ALA A 21 -4.72 4.93 14.08
C ALA A 21 -4.41 3.43 14.07
N SER A 22 -3.34 3.03 13.38
CA SER A 22 -2.94 1.62 13.31
C SER A 22 -2.47 1.07 14.65
N PHE A 23 -1.71 1.84 15.44
CA PHE A 23 -1.17 1.36 16.71
C PHE A 23 -2.16 1.45 17.87
N PHE A 24 -2.97 2.52 17.94
CA PHE A 24 -3.86 2.75 19.09
C PHE A 24 -5.27 2.20 18.91
N LEU A 25 -5.75 2.09 17.68
CA LEU A 25 -7.10 1.60 17.39
C LEU A 25 -7.12 0.13 17.01
N ALA A 26 -6.06 -0.40 16.37
CA ALA A 26 -6.01 -1.78 15.94
C ALA A 26 -6.18 -2.77 17.10
N ASP A 27 -5.46 -2.57 18.19
CA ASP A 27 -5.51 -3.49 19.33
C ASP A 27 -6.87 -3.48 20.06
N LYS A 28 -7.59 -2.36 20.07
CA LYS A 28 -8.83 -2.24 20.85
C LYS A 28 -10.03 -2.92 20.20
N VAL A 29 -10.03 -3.02 18.88
CA VAL A 29 -11.16 -3.58 18.13
C VAL A 29 -10.92 -5.04 17.77
N VAL A 30 -9.70 -5.43 17.41
CA VAL A 30 -9.32 -6.83 17.15
C VAL A 30 -9.43 -7.69 18.40
N MET A 31 -9.12 -7.14 19.58
CA MET A 31 -9.26 -7.87 20.86
C MET A 31 -10.72 -8.18 21.22
N ASN A 32 -11.67 -7.32 20.83
CA ASN A 32 -13.08 -7.55 21.12
C ASN A 32 -13.74 -8.58 20.17
N THR A 33 -13.18 -8.80 18.99
CA THR A 33 -13.65 -9.83 18.05
C THR A 33 -12.95 -11.18 18.25
N LEU A 34 -11.89 -11.22 19.07
CA LEU A 34 -11.15 -12.43 19.44
C LEU A 34 -11.58 -13.02 20.80
N VAL A 35 -12.80 -12.73 21.24
CA VAL A 35 -13.27 -13.06 22.61
C VAL A 35 -13.14 -14.54 22.99
N ASP A 36 -13.04 -15.44 22.03
CA ASP A 36 -12.96 -16.88 22.31
C ASP A 36 -11.62 -17.53 21.96
N GLY A 37 -10.59 -16.75 21.61
CA GLY A 37 -9.28 -17.31 21.22
C GLY A 37 -9.30 -18.08 19.89
N THR A 38 -10.44 -18.23 19.25
CA THR A 38 -10.57 -18.71 17.89
C THR A 38 -10.30 -17.52 16.94
N PRO A 39 -9.41 -17.67 15.95
CA PRO A 39 -9.34 -16.70 14.88
C PRO A 39 -10.74 -16.61 14.31
N THR A 40 -11.36 -15.43 14.43
CA THR A 40 -12.56 -15.21 13.65
C THR A 40 -12.19 -15.51 12.20
N SER A 41 -13.05 -16.16 11.46
CA SER A 41 -12.93 -16.49 10.03
C SER A 41 -12.56 -15.26 9.15
N PHE A 42 -12.27 -14.18 9.77
CA PHE A 42 -12.22 -12.80 9.30
C PHE A 42 -10.85 -12.12 9.42
N ASP A 43 -9.79 -12.86 9.66
CA ASP A 43 -8.45 -12.28 9.59
C ASP A 43 -8.04 -12.16 8.11
N PRO A 44 -7.99 -10.96 7.51
CA PRO A 44 -7.54 -10.78 6.12
C PRO A 44 -6.13 -11.31 5.89
N ARG A 45 -5.37 -11.50 6.97
CA ARG A 45 -4.07 -12.15 6.96
C ARG A 45 -4.17 -13.64 6.66
N MET A 46 -5.36 -14.24 6.76
CA MET A 46 -5.64 -15.63 6.45
C MET A 46 -6.19 -15.83 5.03
N ILE A 47 -6.55 -14.77 4.30
CA ILE A 47 -7.03 -14.88 2.91
C ILE A 47 -6.05 -15.67 2.05
N TRP A 48 -4.77 -15.54 2.31
CA TRP A 48 -3.71 -16.26 1.60
C TRP A 48 -3.42 -17.63 2.22
N GLY A 49 -4.30 -18.12 3.10
CA GLY A 49 -4.27 -19.48 3.64
C GLY A 49 -3.02 -19.81 4.47
N GLN A 50 -2.28 -18.81 4.94
CA GLN A 50 -1.01 -19.04 5.61
C GLN A 50 -0.86 -18.16 6.86
N GLU A 51 -0.75 -18.82 8.01
CA GLU A 51 -0.37 -18.17 9.28
C GLU A 51 0.96 -17.38 9.16
N GLY A 52 1.86 -17.77 8.25
CA GLY A 52 3.11 -17.09 7.98
C GLY A 52 2.99 -15.69 7.35
N ALA A 53 1.84 -15.31 6.81
CA ALA A 53 1.63 -13.98 6.24
C ALA A 53 1.42 -12.88 7.31
N ARG A 54 1.05 -13.23 8.54
CA ARG A 54 0.83 -12.26 9.63
C ARG A 54 2.02 -11.32 9.89
N PRO A 55 3.28 -11.83 10.01
CA PRO A 55 4.43 -10.95 10.21
C PRO A 55 4.66 -10.00 9.04
N LEU A 56 4.35 -10.43 7.81
CA LEU A 56 4.55 -9.61 6.61
C LEU A 56 3.75 -8.31 6.66
N PHE A 57 2.50 -8.35 7.13
CA PHE A 57 1.68 -7.14 7.25
C PHE A 57 2.27 -6.15 8.25
N GLY A 58 2.72 -6.62 9.42
CA GLY A 58 3.40 -5.78 10.41
C GLY A 58 4.68 -5.16 9.85
N VAL A 59 5.54 -5.97 9.24
CA VAL A 59 6.80 -5.52 8.63
C VAL A 59 6.54 -4.52 7.50
N ALA A 60 5.55 -4.77 6.65
CA ALA A 60 5.21 -3.88 5.55
C ALA A 60 4.77 -2.49 6.07
N TRP A 61 3.85 -2.42 7.03
CA TRP A 61 3.41 -1.16 7.59
C TRP A 61 4.51 -0.42 8.35
N MET A 62 5.33 -1.13 9.14
CA MET A 62 6.49 -0.51 9.80
C MET A 62 7.48 0.07 8.79
N THR A 63 7.76 -0.65 7.70
CA THR A 63 8.62 -0.18 6.62
C THR A 63 8.04 1.05 5.94
N ILE A 64 6.74 1.04 5.62
CA ILE A 64 6.04 2.16 5.00
C ILE A 64 6.09 3.40 5.90
N TYR A 65 5.71 3.28 7.17
CA TYR A 65 5.71 4.43 8.08
C TYR A 65 7.13 5.00 8.30
N THR A 66 8.12 4.14 8.54
CA THR A 66 9.50 4.59 8.77
C THR A 66 10.08 5.26 7.53
N SER A 67 9.94 4.64 6.35
CA SER A 67 10.48 5.21 5.11
C SER A 67 9.76 6.50 4.70
N SER A 68 8.44 6.60 4.92
CA SER A 68 7.68 7.82 4.63
C SER A 68 7.97 8.96 5.62
N ALA A 69 8.28 8.64 6.88
CA ALA A 69 8.77 9.64 7.83
C ALA A 69 10.15 10.18 7.42
N LEU A 70 11.06 9.31 6.98
CA LEU A 70 12.36 9.73 6.43
C LEU A 70 12.19 10.57 5.16
N CYS A 71 11.25 10.21 4.29
CA CYS A 71 10.87 11.01 3.13
C CYS A 71 10.43 12.43 3.53
N ALA A 72 9.54 12.56 4.52
CA ALA A 72 9.09 13.87 5.00
C ALA A 72 10.25 14.71 5.56
N VAL A 73 11.16 14.11 6.34
CA VAL A 73 12.36 14.78 6.86
C VAL A 73 13.25 15.25 5.72
N TYR A 74 13.52 14.40 4.73
CA TYR A 74 14.32 14.78 3.56
C TYR A 74 13.71 15.96 2.79
N LEU A 75 12.39 15.94 2.57
CA LEU A 75 11.67 17.01 1.88
C LEU A 75 11.69 18.33 2.67
N LEU A 76 11.66 18.27 4.01
CA LEU A 76 11.85 19.46 4.85
C LEU A 76 13.24 20.07 4.65
N PHE A 77 14.29 19.23 4.68
CA PHE A 77 15.65 19.70 4.40
C PHE A 77 15.77 20.28 2.99
N LEU A 78 15.23 19.57 2.00
CA LEU A 78 15.25 20.02 0.60
C LEU A 78 14.56 21.38 0.45
N GLY A 79 13.38 21.57 1.05
CA GLY A 79 12.62 22.80 1.00
C GLY A 79 13.27 23.96 1.78
N LEU A 80 14.15 23.67 2.75
CA LEU A 80 14.87 24.70 3.52
C LEU A 80 16.17 25.16 2.85
N PHE A 81 16.86 24.28 2.14
CA PHE A 81 18.23 24.52 1.69
C PHE A 81 18.44 24.45 0.18
N SER A 82 17.41 24.07 -0.59
CA SER A 82 17.52 23.89 -2.04
C SER A 82 16.31 24.43 -2.76
N GLU A 83 16.52 24.87 -4.00
CA GLU A 83 15.43 25.12 -4.91
C GLU A 83 14.96 23.80 -5.52
N VAL A 84 13.65 23.61 -5.55
CA VAL A 84 13.02 22.41 -6.12
C VAL A 84 12.36 22.78 -7.44
N GLU A 85 12.79 22.14 -8.50
CA GLU A 85 12.16 22.33 -9.80
C GLU A 85 10.70 21.88 -9.78
N ASN A 86 9.79 22.68 -10.35
CA ASN A 86 8.35 22.42 -10.37
C ASN A 86 7.74 22.19 -8.97
N GLU A 87 8.03 23.09 -8.03
CA GLU A 87 7.57 23.02 -6.63
C GLU A 87 6.07 22.75 -6.50
N GLU A 88 5.23 23.35 -7.34
CA GLU A 88 3.77 23.19 -7.30
C GLU A 88 3.34 21.75 -7.62
N THR A 89 4.00 21.13 -8.59
CA THR A 89 3.73 19.73 -8.94
C THR A 89 4.17 18.78 -7.81
N VAL A 90 5.34 19.05 -7.23
CA VAL A 90 5.82 18.29 -6.07
C VAL A 90 4.86 18.46 -4.89
N PHE A 91 4.45 19.68 -4.57
CA PHE A 91 3.47 19.95 -3.52
C PHE A 91 2.17 19.20 -3.75
N SER A 92 1.62 19.29 -4.95
CA SER A 92 0.37 18.60 -5.30
C SER A 92 0.51 17.08 -5.15
N GLY A 93 1.62 16.50 -5.62
CA GLY A 93 1.92 15.07 -5.42
C GLY A 93 1.98 14.69 -3.95
N LEU A 94 2.62 15.51 -3.11
CA LEU A 94 2.69 15.29 -1.66
C LEU A 94 1.32 15.41 -0.98
N VAL A 95 0.46 16.34 -1.43
CA VAL A 95 -0.92 16.46 -0.93
C VAL A 95 -1.70 15.18 -1.22
N PHE A 96 -1.58 14.60 -2.41
CA PHE A 96 -2.23 13.34 -2.76
C PHE A 96 -1.72 12.18 -1.89
N VAL A 97 -0.40 12.05 -1.72
CA VAL A 97 0.17 10.98 -0.85
C VAL A 97 -0.25 11.18 0.60
N ALA A 98 -0.19 12.39 1.14
CA ALA A 98 -0.63 12.71 2.50
C ALA A 98 -2.11 12.39 2.72
N SER A 99 -2.97 12.72 1.73
CA SER A 99 -4.40 12.39 1.76
C SER A 99 -4.63 10.88 1.79
N ALA A 100 -3.84 10.11 1.02
CA ALA A 100 -3.89 8.65 1.06
C ALA A 100 -3.55 8.12 2.46
N PHE A 101 -2.53 8.66 3.14
CA PHE A 101 -2.21 8.29 4.52
C PHE A 101 -3.33 8.63 5.49
N LEU A 102 -3.90 9.83 5.42
CA LEU A 102 -5.02 10.23 6.28
C LEU A 102 -6.24 9.32 6.09
N MET A 103 -6.59 9.01 4.84
CA MET A 103 -7.67 8.08 4.52
C MET A 103 -7.37 6.66 5.00
N THR A 104 -6.12 6.20 4.92
CA THR A 104 -5.70 4.89 5.48
C THR A 104 -5.88 4.88 7.00
N GLY A 105 -5.57 5.97 7.68
CA GLY A 105 -5.85 6.12 9.12
C GLY A 105 -7.34 6.01 9.44
N ALA A 106 -8.21 6.60 8.61
CA ALA A 106 -9.65 6.46 8.75
C ALA A 106 -10.17 5.07 8.36
N TRP A 107 -9.52 4.40 7.40
CA TRP A 107 -9.85 3.03 7.01
C TRP A 107 -9.64 2.01 8.13
N THR A 108 -8.56 2.15 8.90
CA THR A 108 -8.20 1.20 9.95
C THR A 108 -9.34 0.88 10.93
N PRO A 109 -9.99 1.87 11.59
CA PRO A 109 -11.11 1.59 12.48
C PRO A 109 -12.34 1.05 11.74
N VAL A 110 -12.63 1.53 10.53
CA VAL A 110 -13.79 1.05 9.74
C VAL A 110 -13.62 -0.43 9.41
N PHE A 111 -12.43 -0.82 8.96
CA PHE A 111 -12.15 -2.22 8.65
C PHE A 111 -12.29 -3.14 9.86
N GLN A 112 -11.95 -2.65 11.05
CA GLN A 112 -12.00 -3.42 12.29
C GLN A 112 -13.41 -3.51 12.89
N LEU A 113 -14.32 -2.61 12.51
CA LEU A 113 -15.74 -2.70 12.87
C LEU A 113 -16.47 -3.81 12.11
N GLY A 114 -15.81 -4.43 11.14
CA GLY A 114 -16.35 -5.50 10.32
C GLY A 114 -16.64 -6.76 11.11
N GLU A 115 -17.79 -6.82 11.75
CA GLU A 115 -18.35 -8.10 12.17
C GLU A 115 -18.89 -8.86 10.94
N PRO A 116 -18.82 -10.21 10.97
CA PRO A 116 -19.28 -11.05 9.87
C PRO A 116 -20.69 -10.75 9.35
N GLN A 117 -21.53 -10.21 10.17
CA GLN A 117 -22.92 -9.87 9.83
C GLN A 117 -23.07 -8.55 9.07
N PHE A 118 -22.02 -7.73 8.97
CA PHE A 118 -22.11 -6.41 8.34
C PHE A 118 -21.33 -6.31 7.02
N LEU A 119 -21.81 -7.02 6.01
CA LEU A 119 -21.21 -6.99 4.67
C LEU A 119 -20.96 -5.56 4.14
N TRP A 120 -21.84 -4.61 4.46
CA TRP A 120 -21.70 -3.21 4.04
C TRP A 120 -20.43 -2.54 4.59
N VAL A 121 -19.96 -2.94 5.77
CA VAL A 121 -18.70 -2.42 6.34
C VAL A 121 -17.51 -2.78 5.46
N PHE A 122 -17.52 -4.00 4.89
CA PHE A 122 -16.47 -4.44 3.97
C PHE A 122 -16.51 -3.71 2.65
N ILE A 123 -17.70 -3.48 2.13
CA ILE A 123 -17.90 -2.69 0.91
C ILE A 123 -17.33 -1.29 1.13
N VAL A 124 -17.72 -0.61 2.21
CA VAL A 124 -17.23 0.73 2.54
C VAL A 124 -15.72 0.73 2.77
N SER A 125 -15.21 -0.23 3.54
CA SER A 125 -13.78 -0.40 3.78
C SER A 125 -12.99 -0.58 2.48
N THR A 126 -13.47 -1.42 1.56
CA THR A 126 -12.85 -1.64 0.25
C THR A 126 -12.86 -0.36 -0.61
N TRP A 127 -13.95 0.40 -0.59
CA TRP A 127 -14.03 1.69 -1.28
C TRP A 127 -13.02 2.70 -0.74
N ILE A 128 -12.93 2.85 0.59
CA ILE A 128 -11.95 3.76 1.20
C ILE A 128 -10.53 3.36 0.78
N LEU A 129 -10.21 2.07 0.86
CA LEU A 129 -8.88 1.57 0.51
C LEU A 129 -8.56 1.75 -0.98
N GLY A 130 -9.54 1.54 -1.85
CA GLY A 130 -9.42 1.82 -3.28
C GLY A 130 -9.13 3.29 -3.58
N MET A 131 -9.82 4.19 -2.89
CA MET A 131 -9.54 5.63 -2.99
C MET A 131 -8.14 5.97 -2.47
N CYS A 132 -7.70 5.38 -1.35
CA CYS A 132 -6.32 5.54 -0.88
C CYS A 132 -5.30 5.13 -1.96
N ALA A 133 -5.52 3.99 -2.63
CA ALA A 133 -4.64 3.53 -3.69
C ALA A 133 -4.61 4.50 -4.88
N ILE A 134 -5.77 5.00 -5.31
CA ILE A 134 -5.86 6.00 -6.40
C ILE A 134 -5.11 7.27 -6.02
N PHE A 135 -5.34 7.85 -4.83
CA PHE A 135 -4.65 9.04 -4.38
C PHE A 135 -3.13 8.83 -4.32
N ALA A 136 -2.68 7.69 -3.76
CA ALA A 136 -1.26 7.39 -3.70
C ALA A 136 -0.64 7.26 -5.10
N LEU A 137 -1.30 6.58 -6.05
CA LEU A 137 -0.83 6.44 -7.43
C LEU A 137 -0.77 7.80 -8.17
N VAL A 138 -1.78 8.64 -8.01
CA VAL A 138 -1.77 10.01 -8.56
C VAL A 138 -0.61 10.80 -7.98
N GLY A 139 -0.39 10.71 -6.66
CA GLY A 139 0.74 11.36 -6.02
C GLY A 139 2.09 10.89 -6.56
N VAL A 140 2.28 9.58 -6.75
CA VAL A 140 3.50 9.01 -7.35
C VAL A 140 3.72 9.52 -8.77
N ALA A 141 2.66 9.56 -9.59
CA ALA A 141 2.73 10.09 -10.95
C ALA A 141 3.16 11.56 -10.99
N MET A 142 2.59 12.39 -10.10
CA MET A 142 2.92 13.83 -10.04
C MET A 142 4.33 14.08 -9.49
N LEU A 143 4.79 13.27 -8.55
CA LEU A 143 6.14 13.41 -8.00
C LEU A 143 7.23 13.11 -9.02
N ASP A 144 6.98 12.22 -9.98
CA ASP A 144 7.95 11.82 -11.04
C ASP A 144 9.38 11.62 -10.50
N SER A 145 9.45 10.95 -9.35
CA SER A 145 10.61 11.00 -8.44
C SER A 145 11.89 10.40 -9.04
N PHE A 146 11.75 9.41 -9.93
CA PHE A 146 12.91 8.73 -10.53
C PHE A 146 13.57 9.54 -11.65
N ARG A 147 12.94 10.61 -12.12
CA ARG A 147 13.53 11.56 -13.09
C ARG A 147 14.20 12.76 -12.44
N ARG A 148 14.07 12.92 -11.11
CA ARG A 148 14.61 14.06 -10.34
C ARG A 148 15.98 13.79 -9.69
N GLY A 149 16.62 12.70 -10.06
CA GLY A 149 17.94 12.31 -9.56
C GLY A 149 17.87 11.21 -8.47
N ALA A 150 19.02 10.54 -8.30
CA ALA A 150 19.11 9.32 -7.51
C ALA A 150 18.68 9.48 -6.04
N LEU A 151 19.04 10.59 -5.39
CA LEU A 151 18.70 10.83 -3.99
C LEU A 151 17.19 11.06 -3.81
N PHE A 152 16.58 11.82 -4.71
CA PHE A 152 15.14 12.06 -4.71
C PHE A 152 14.38 10.75 -5.03
N ALA A 153 14.87 9.96 -5.98
CA ALA A 153 14.31 8.64 -6.30
C ALA A 153 14.34 7.71 -5.07
N LEU A 154 15.48 7.67 -4.36
CA LEU A 154 15.66 6.80 -3.21
C LEU A 154 14.79 7.25 -2.01
N LEU A 155 14.81 8.55 -1.68
CA LEU A 155 14.19 9.05 -0.45
C LEU A 155 12.73 9.47 -0.61
N VAL A 156 12.26 9.71 -1.84
CA VAL A 156 10.87 10.06 -2.14
C VAL A 156 10.21 8.99 -3.01
N GLY A 157 10.83 8.62 -4.12
CA GLY A 157 10.26 7.69 -5.09
C GLY A 157 10.05 6.28 -4.53
N VAL A 158 11.02 5.74 -3.80
CA VAL A 158 10.90 4.40 -3.21
C VAL A 158 9.82 4.37 -2.12
N PRO A 159 9.82 5.24 -1.10
CA PRO A 159 8.78 5.22 -0.07
C PRO A 159 7.36 5.39 -0.61
N THR A 160 7.15 6.36 -1.49
CA THR A 160 5.83 6.64 -2.07
C THR A 160 5.37 5.52 -3.01
N GLY A 161 6.30 4.96 -3.80
CA GLY A 161 6.03 3.81 -4.67
C GLY A 161 5.68 2.54 -3.89
N VAL A 162 6.43 2.22 -2.84
CA VAL A 162 6.13 1.08 -1.95
C VAL A 162 4.76 1.27 -1.27
N PHE A 163 4.46 2.46 -0.79
CA PHE A 163 3.16 2.75 -0.18
C PHE A 163 2.00 2.58 -1.18
N ALA A 164 2.10 3.18 -2.37
CA ALA A 164 1.06 3.06 -3.40
C ALA A 164 0.89 1.62 -3.87
N GLY A 165 1.99 0.89 -4.07
CA GLY A 165 1.97 -0.53 -4.43
C GLY A 165 1.33 -1.40 -3.35
N TRP A 166 1.64 -1.13 -2.07
CA TRP A 166 1.02 -1.82 -0.95
C TRP A 166 -0.49 -1.58 -0.88
N LEU A 167 -0.95 -0.34 -1.07
CA LEU A 167 -2.37 -0.02 -1.09
C LEU A 167 -3.11 -0.73 -2.23
N ALA A 168 -2.51 -0.85 -3.41
CA ALA A 168 -3.10 -1.59 -4.52
C ALA A 168 -3.23 -3.09 -4.21
N VAL A 169 -2.21 -3.70 -3.61
CA VAL A 169 -2.26 -5.09 -3.12
C VAL A 169 -3.34 -5.25 -2.07
N ALA A 170 -3.37 -4.38 -1.06
CA ALA A 170 -4.34 -4.43 0.01
C ALA A 170 -5.78 -4.21 -0.49
N THR A 171 -5.98 -3.32 -1.47
CA THR A 171 -7.28 -3.12 -2.13
C THR A 171 -7.75 -4.39 -2.84
N THR A 172 -6.86 -5.05 -3.57
CA THR A 172 -7.20 -6.29 -4.26
C THR A 172 -7.59 -7.40 -3.28
N ILE A 173 -6.84 -7.53 -2.19
CA ILE A 173 -7.17 -8.45 -1.09
C ILE A 173 -8.56 -8.12 -0.52
N SER A 174 -8.83 -6.86 -0.25
CA SER A 174 -10.11 -6.40 0.31
C SER A 174 -11.30 -6.67 -0.63
N VAL A 175 -11.12 -6.47 -1.95
CA VAL A 175 -12.13 -6.80 -2.98
C VAL A 175 -12.43 -8.30 -2.98
N LEU A 176 -11.40 -9.13 -3.06
CA LEU A 176 -11.56 -10.58 -3.09
C LEU A 176 -12.26 -11.10 -1.83
N PHE A 177 -11.91 -10.52 -0.71
CA PHE A 177 -12.51 -10.82 0.57
C PHE A 177 -13.99 -10.44 0.60
N THR A 178 -14.33 -9.24 0.15
CA THR A 178 -15.72 -8.77 0.07
C THR A 178 -16.57 -9.65 -0.83
N ILE A 179 -16.03 -10.06 -1.99
CA ILE A 179 -16.69 -10.99 -2.92
C ILE A 179 -16.90 -12.36 -2.27
N SER A 180 -15.89 -12.86 -1.58
CA SER A 180 -15.98 -14.14 -0.88
C SER A 180 -17.03 -14.11 0.25
N ALA A 181 -17.04 -13.03 1.03
CA ALA A 181 -18.02 -12.81 2.09
C ALA A 181 -19.45 -12.73 1.53
N TYR A 182 -19.64 -12.08 0.39
CA TYR A 182 -20.93 -11.97 -0.27
C TYR A 182 -21.44 -13.34 -0.78
N ASN A 183 -20.57 -14.14 -1.40
CA ASN A 183 -21.00 -15.38 -2.07
C ASN A 183 -21.19 -16.56 -1.09
N ASN A 184 -20.42 -16.61 -0.02
CA ASN A 184 -20.29 -17.82 0.80
C ASN A 184 -20.66 -17.63 2.26
N GLY A 185 -21.04 -16.41 2.66
CA GLY A 185 -20.93 -16.04 4.06
C GLY A 185 -19.47 -16.15 4.51
N LEU A 186 -19.21 -15.87 5.76
CA LEU A 186 -17.84 -15.88 6.31
C LEU A 186 -17.42 -17.28 6.79
N ASN A 187 -17.66 -18.29 5.99
CA ASN A 187 -17.36 -19.68 6.34
C ASN A 187 -15.90 -20.01 5.97
N GLU A 188 -15.08 -20.36 6.95
CA GLU A 188 -13.62 -20.63 6.86
C GLU A 188 -13.23 -21.56 5.70
N ASN A 189 -14.07 -22.52 5.36
CA ASN A 189 -13.75 -23.51 4.33
C ASN A 189 -13.96 -23.05 2.89
N ARG A 190 -14.50 -21.86 2.67
CA ARG A 190 -14.90 -21.39 1.33
C ARG A 190 -14.23 -20.09 0.88
N THR A 191 -13.47 -19.43 1.74
CA THR A 191 -12.68 -18.23 1.43
C THR A 191 -11.38 -18.56 0.69
N LYS A 192 -11.40 -19.55 -0.21
CA LYS A 192 -10.25 -19.82 -1.07
C LYS A 192 -10.23 -18.80 -2.20
N GLU A 193 -9.18 -18.01 -2.19
CA GLU A 193 -8.88 -17.09 -3.29
C GLU A 193 -8.80 -17.79 -4.62
N PRO A 194 -9.19 -17.07 -5.68
CA PRO A 194 -8.78 -17.49 -7.01
C PRO A 194 -7.24 -17.46 -7.04
N GLY A 195 -6.62 -18.59 -7.27
CA GLY A 195 -5.15 -18.72 -7.28
C GLY A 195 -4.44 -17.85 -8.34
N TRP A 196 -5.20 -17.18 -9.21
CA TRP A 196 -4.71 -16.25 -10.23
C TRP A 196 -4.58 -14.79 -9.72
N ALA A 197 -5.19 -14.42 -8.59
CA ALA A 197 -5.20 -13.05 -8.09
C ALA A 197 -3.79 -12.44 -7.90
N PRO A 198 -2.79 -13.13 -7.32
CA PRO A 198 -1.44 -12.62 -7.21
C PRO A 198 -0.80 -12.28 -8.57
N ALA A 199 -1.08 -13.08 -9.61
CA ALA A 199 -0.54 -12.84 -10.94
C ALA A 199 -1.11 -11.57 -11.57
N ILE A 200 -2.41 -11.33 -11.41
CA ILE A 200 -3.04 -10.10 -11.89
C ILE A 200 -2.47 -8.88 -11.16
N VAL A 201 -2.37 -8.93 -9.84
CA VAL A 201 -1.80 -7.81 -9.06
C VAL A 201 -0.37 -7.52 -9.52
N ALA A 202 0.47 -8.55 -9.64
CA ALA A 202 1.85 -8.37 -10.09
C ALA A 202 1.92 -7.78 -11.50
N ALA A 203 1.05 -8.22 -12.43
CA ALA A 203 1.01 -7.70 -13.79
C ALA A 203 0.56 -6.23 -13.83
N VAL A 204 -0.53 -5.88 -13.13
CA VAL A 204 -1.03 -4.50 -13.07
C VAL A 204 0.01 -3.57 -12.45
N MET A 205 0.59 -3.95 -11.31
CA MET A 205 1.60 -3.13 -10.65
C MET A 205 2.89 -3.04 -11.48
N GLY A 206 3.23 -4.12 -12.20
CA GLY A 206 4.32 -4.11 -13.16
C GLY A 206 4.10 -3.09 -14.29
N ILE A 207 2.93 -3.10 -14.91
CA ILE A 207 2.57 -2.12 -15.95
C ILE A 207 2.62 -0.69 -15.40
N LEU A 208 2.05 -0.44 -14.22
CA LEU A 208 2.08 0.87 -13.59
C LEU A 208 3.51 1.31 -13.23
N SER A 209 4.38 0.38 -12.82
CA SER A 209 5.79 0.70 -12.53
C SER A 209 6.54 1.21 -13.76
N VAL A 210 6.24 0.65 -14.94
CA VAL A 210 6.81 1.12 -16.22
C VAL A 210 6.18 2.45 -16.63
N ALA A 211 4.85 2.56 -16.56
CA ALA A 211 4.12 3.77 -16.96
C ALA A 211 4.52 5.01 -16.13
N PHE A 212 4.72 4.84 -14.84
CA PHE A 212 5.12 5.93 -13.93
C PHE A 212 6.63 6.02 -13.70
N VAL A 213 7.42 5.20 -14.41
CA VAL A 213 8.88 5.13 -14.24
C VAL A 213 9.26 4.98 -12.76
N ASN A 214 8.50 4.16 -12.02
CA ASN A 214 8.72 3.94 -10.59
C ASN A 214 8.79 2.43 -10.28
N PRO A 215 9.99 1.82 -10.26
CA PRO A 215 10.16 0.40 -10.00
C PRO A 215 9.71 -0.05 -8.59
N ALA A 216 9.59 0.88 -7.65
CA ALA A 216 9.18 0.54 -6.29
C ALA A 216 7.69 0.14 -6.20
N LEU A 217 6.85 0.53 -7.18
CA LEU A 217 5.42 0.16 -7.22
C LEU A 217 5.18 -1.35 -7.23
N VAL A 218 6.05 -2.13 -7.84
CA VAL A 218 5.87 -3.58 -7.96
C VAL A 218 6.38 -4.36 -6.76
N LEU A 219 7.25 -3.75 -5.93
CA LEU A 219 7.91 -4.44 -4.82
C LEU A 219 6.93 -5.08 -3.81
N PRO A 220 5.85 -4.42 -3.37
CA PRO A 220 4.89 -5.03 -2.46
C PRO A 220 4.20 -6.26 -3.04
N ALA A 221 3.84 -6.25 -4.31
CA ALA A 221 3.22 -7.38 -4.98
C ALA A 221 4.19 -8.57 -5.06
N VAL A 222 5.45 -8.32 -5.43
CA VAL A 222 6.50 -9.34 -5.46
C VAL A 222 6.77 -9.89 -4.05
N ALA A 223 6.88 -9.02 -3.04
CA ALA A 223 7.09 -9.44 -1.67
C ALA A 223 5.97 -10.34 -1.16
N VAL A 224 4.71 -9.96 -1.36
CA VAL A 224 3.55 -10.76 -0.96
C VAL A 224 3.60 -12.13 -1.63
N VAL A 225 3.78 -12.19 -2.95
CA VAL A 225 3.83 -13.46 -3.69
C VAL A 225 5.03 -14.32 -3.27
N PHE A 226 6.17 -13.70 -2.94
CA PHE A 226 7.36 -14.43 -2.48
C PHE A 226 7.12 -15.20 -1.17
N PHE A 227 6.34 -14.64 -0.26
CA PHE A 227 6.02 -15.26 1.02
C PHE A 227 4.87 -16.27 0.95
N LEU A 228 4.17 -16.36 -0.19
CA LEU A 228 3.12 -17.34 -0.38
C LEU A 228 3.68 -18.72 -0.72
N LYS A 229 2.88 -19.76 -0.45
CA LYS A 229 3.25 -21.12 -0.80
C LYS A 229 3.40 -21.26 -2.33
N ARG A 230 4.60 -21.64 -2.76
CA ARG A 230 4.97 -21.70 -4.18
C ARG A 230 4.07 -22.68 -4.95
N ASN A 231 3.44 -22.17 -5.98
CA ASN A 231 2.78 -22.93 -7.02
C ASN A 231 3.11 -22.30 -8.40
N LEU A 232 2.63 -22.90 -9.48
CA LEU A 232 2.91 -22.42 -10.83
C LEU A 232 2.46 -20.95 -11.03
N VAL A 233 1.28 -20.59 -10.51
CA VAL A 233 0.73 -19.23 -10.64
C VAL A 233 1.57 -18.21 -9.88
N HIS A 234 2.04 -18.55 -8.68
CA HIS A 234 2.93 -17.69 -7.91
C HIS A 234 4.28 -17.50 -8.61
N THR A 235 4.82 -18.56 -9.22
CA THR A 235 6.05 -18.46 -10.01
C THR A 235 5.86 -17.56 -11.23
N LEU A 236 4.75 -17.68 -11.95
CA LEU A 236 4.42 -16.78 -13.05
C LEU A 236 4.25 -15.33 -12.59
N ALA A 237 3.57 -15.09 -11.47
CA ALA A 237 3.40 -13.76 -10.90
C ALA A 237 4.76 -13.11 -10.55
N LEU A 238 5.66 -13.87 -9.92
CA LEU A 238 7.02 -13.40 -9.63
C LEU A 238 7.80 -13.09 -10.90
N SER A 239 7.70 -13.95 -11.92
CA SER A 239 8.38 -13.74 -13.21
C SER A 239 7.88 -12.50 -13.92
N ILE A 240 6.55 -12.30 -13.98
CA ILE A 240 5.93 -11.11 -14.56
C ILE A 240 6.39 -9.86 -13.80
N GLY A 241 6.28 -9.86 -12.48
CA GLY A 241 6.71 -8.74 -11.63
C GLY A 241 8.20 -8.41 -11.83
N ALA A 242 9.07 -9.43 -11.89
CA ALA A 242 10.49 -9.25 -12.10
C ALA A 242 10.81 -8.65 -13.49
N VAL A 243 10.14 -9.10 -14.55
CA VAL A 243 10.33 -8.54 -15.91
C VAL A 243 9.95 -7.06 -15.95
N PHE A 244 8.81 -6.69 -15.42
CA PHE A 244 8.38 -5.29 -15.39
C PHE A 244 9.26 -4.44 -14.47
N TRP A 245 9.70 -4.98 -13.34
CA TRP A 245 10.64 -4.30 -12.46
C TRP A 245 11.96 -4.00 -13.17
N LEU A 246 12.54 -4.99 -13.86
CA LEU A 246 13.76 -4.82 -14.64
C LEU A 246 13.57 -3.80 -15.77
N ALA A 247 12.44 -3.85 -16.49
CA ALA A 247 12.11 -2.88 -17.52
C ALA A 247 12.01 -1.45 -16.96
N SER A 248 11.33 -1.28 -15.83
CA SER A 248 11.24 0.02 -15.16
C SER A 248 12.61 0.53 -14.68
N CYS A 249 13.45 -0.34 -14.10
CA CYS A 249 14.81 0.01 -13.73
C CYS A 249 15.65 0.41 -14.94
N ALA A 250 15.54 -0.31 -16.06
CA ALA A 250 16.25 0.02 -17.30
C ALA A 250 15.84 1.40 -17.82
N ILE A 251 14.54 1.74 -17.80
CA ILE A 251 14.07 3.07 -18.19
C ILE A 251 14.65 4.16 -17.28
N VAL A 252 14.70 3.92 -15.96
CA VAL A 252 15.32 4.86 -15.00
C VAL A 252 16.81 5.09 -15.31
N LEU A 253 17.53 4.04 -15.69
CA LEU A 253 18.97 4.13 -15.97
C LEU A 253 19.29 4.78 -17.33
N LEU A 254 18.33 4.76 -18.27
CA LEU A 254 18.50 5.32 -19.63
C LEU A 254 18.02 6.78 -19.75
N ASN A 255 17.31 7.30 -18.75
CA ASN A 255 16.88 8.70 -18.68
C ASN A 255 17.73 9.51 -17.71
#